data_0e6318655f53a51ac74ae1410a78c94a
#
_entry.id   0e6318655f53a51ac74ae1410a78c94a
#
_cell.length_a   1.000
_cell.length_b   1.000
_cell.length_c   1.000
_cell.angle_alpha   90.00
_cell.angle_beta   90.00
_cell.angle_gamma   90.00
#
_symmetry.space_group_name_H-M   'P 1'
#
loop_
_entity.id
_entity.type
_entity.pdbx_description
1 polymer ?
#
loop_
_entity_poly.entity_id
_entity_poly.type
_entity_poly.pdbx_seq_one_letter_code
_entity_poly.pdbx_strand_id
1 'polypeptide(L)'
;LVRVMVEAPTQDEADAVAAARWFRERGITTIGVCLLHYYANDTHELAMREVLRREHPEAVVSISSQVLREYREYERSMTTLVDAAVKPNVSRYVRNIHERLDGFTGGRPIPFYVMKSNGGVLSADEVVHQPITTVLSGPAAGALGAALIARRAGFDRVLTCDGGGTSTDVSVVLDGEPTLTTEGTVGAYPSKIPMIDVVTVGAGGGSIAWVTPEGTLKVGPQSAGADPGPLCYGKGGTEPTITDAHVVLGRIPPHLLGGEIPLDVDAARAGIRDLAARLGLDEERCATGILEISAWNQANALRQVSVKRGLDVRDFMLTTFGGSGSLLACRLVDILDLAGVVVPQNPGNVSAFGLLTVDVKNDYVQTHVARHAGLDRSAVEKVLDELTALATAALDTEGFPREQHEHVRTADLRYFGQAYEVRVPIGAGPLDEAAADAVAQRFHDEHRQLYGYDFRDDPRQQVEWVNLRVTGIGPITRP
;
A
#
# COMPACT_ATOMS: atom_id res chain seq x y z
N LEU A 1 -1.61 13.82 18.01
CA LEU A 1 -2.31 12.60 18.45
C LEU A 1 -2.26 12.53 19.98
N VAL A 2 -3.40 12.74 20.66
CA VAL A 2 -3.50 12.56 22.11
C VAL A 2 -4.07 11.16 22.35
N ARG A 3 -3.28 10.27 22.96
CA ARG A 3 -3.72 8.94 23.38
C ARG A 3 -4.28 9.05 24.78
N VAL A 4 -5.56 8.79 24.97
CA VAL A 4 -6.17 8.59 26.29
C VAL A 4 -6.50 7.12 26.42
N MET A 5 -5.80 6.42 27.31
CA MET A 5 -6.18 5.06 27.68
C MET A 5 -7.11 5.15 28.89
N VAL A 6 -8.34 4.66 28.72
CA VAL A 6 -9.26 4.43 29.85
C VAL A 6 -9.34 2.91 30.00
N GLU A 7 -8.73 2.37 31.03
CA GLU A 7 -8.91 1.00 31.43
C GLU A 7 -10.11 0.94 32.40
N ALA A 8 -11.22 0.37 31.90
CA ALA A 8 -12.33 0.04 32.76
C ALA A 8 -12.67 -1.44 32.58
N PRO A 9 -12.79 -2.23 33.65
CA PRO A 9 -13.16 -3.65 33.58
C PRO A 9 -14.62 -3.89 33.14
N THR A 10 -15.45 -2.87 33.25
CA THR A 10 -16.83 -2.83 32.74
C THR A 10 -17.11 -1.45 32.17
N GLN A 11 -17.84 -1.38 31.05
CA GLN A 11 -18.25 -0.09 30.53
C GLN A 11 -19.35 0.48 31.45
N ASP A 12 -18.97 1.46 32.27
CA ASP A 12 -19.94 2.34 32.93
C ASP A 12 -20.32 3.45 31.95
N GLU A 13 -21.62 3.63 31.67
CA GLU A 13 -22.09 4.69 30.80
C GLU A 13 -21.67 6.08 31.34
N ALA A 14 -21.58 6.25 32.65
CA ALA A 14 -21.14 7.48 33.27
C ALA A 14 -19.68 7.81 32.92
N ASP A 15 -18.78 6.83 32.90
CA ASP A 15 -17.39 7.01 32.50
C ASP A 15 -17.27 7.34 31.00
N ALA A 16 -18.08 6.67 30.16
CA ALA A 16 -18.13 6.97 28.73
C ALA A 16 -18.61 8.41 28.46
N VAL A 17 -19.65 8.87 29.17
CA VAL A 17 -20.16 10.25 29.11
C VAL A 17 -19.08 11.23 29.60
N ALA A 18 -18.40 10.94 30.70
CA ALA A 18 -17.35 11.78 31.24
C ALA A 18 -16.18 11.93 30.25
N ALA A 19 -15.76 10.83 29.62
CA ALA A 19 -14.74 10.83 28.56
C ALA A 19 -15.16 11.66 27.34
N ALA A 20 -16.40 11.50 26.85
CA ALA A 20 -16.93 12.25 25.73
C ALA A 20 -16.94 13.77 26.03
N ARG A 21 -17.38 14.17 27.21
CA ARG A 21 -17.36 15.57 27.66
C ARG A 21 -15.96 16.10 27.81
N TRP A 22 -15.03 15.32 28.33
CA TRP A 22 -13.62 15.68 28.45
C TRP A 22 -12.97 15.98 27.09
N PHE A 23 -13.27 15.20 26.04
CA PHE A 23 -12.81 15.47 24.67
C PHE A 23 -13.44 16.77 24.14
N ARG A 24 -14.75 16.94 24.33
CA ARG A 24 -15.47 18.12 23.86
C ARG A 24 -14.95 19.42 24.47
N GLU A 25 -14.74 19.45 25.79
CA GLU A 25 -14.21 20.59 26.52
C GLU A 25 -12.81 21.02 26.04
N ARG A 26 -12.04 20.08 25.48
CA ARG A 26 -10.70 20.34 24.96
C ARG A 26 -10.66 20.56 23.45
N GLY A 27 -11.81 20.61 22.81
CA GLY A 27 -11.93 20.81 21.36
C GLY A 27 -11.30 19.65 20.55
N ILE A 28 -11.20 18.44 21.13
CA ILE A 28 -10.68 17.26 20.44
C ILE A 28 -11.81 16.61 19.66
N THR A 29 -11.85 16.84 18.35
CA THR A 29 -12.94 16.40 17.46
C THR A 29 -12.63 15.12 16.67
N THR A 30 -11.43 14.58 16.79
CA THR A 30 -11.03 13.34 16.09
C THR A 30 -10.68 12.27 17.09
N ILE A 31 -11.48 11.20 17.15
CA ILE A 31 -11.42 10.20 18.22
C ILE A 31 -11.39 8.80 17.61
N GLY A 32 -10.35 8.04 18.01
CA GLY A 32 -10.31 6.59 17.77
C GLY A 32 -10.67 5.83 19.05
N VAL A 33 -11.57 4.88 18.96
CA VAL A 33 -11.95 3.97 20.07
C VAL A 33 -11.38 2.60 19.79
N CYS A 34 -10.57 2.09 20.72
CA CYS A 34 -10.00 0.76 20.64
C CYS A 34 -9.97 0.14 22.03
N LEU A 35 -10.81 -0.85 22.25
CA LEU A 35 -10.90 -1.57 23.50
C LEU A 35 -10.23 -2.95 23.38
N LEU A 36 -9.77 -3.52 24.52
CA LEU A 36 -9.10 -4.82 24.53
C LEU A 36 -10.08 -5.94 24.13
N HIS A 37 -9.62 -6.89 23.31
CA HIS A 37 -10.36 -8.06 22.81
C HIS A 37 -11.63 -7.75 21.97
N TYR A 38 -11.79 -6.52 21.48
CA TYR A 38 -12.98 -6.11 20.71
C TYR A 38 -13.02 -6.59 19.27
N TYR A 39 -11.96 -7.23 18.79
CA TYR A 39 -12.01 -8.03 17.57
C TYR A 39 -13.02 -9.20 17.67
N ALA A 40 -13.29 -9.70 18.87
CA ALA A 40 -14.22 -10.81 19.14
C ALA A 40 -15.65 -10.34 19.45
N ASN A 41 -15.81 -9.20 20.15
CA ASN A 41 -17.12 -8.66 20.54
C ASN A 41 -17.10 -7.13 20.52
N ASP A 42 -17.86 -6.51 19.64
CA ASP A 42 -17.88 -5.07 19.38
C ASP A 42 -18.92 -4.27 20.19
N THR A 43 -19.68 -4.92 21.07
CA THR A 43 -20.84 -4.33 21.78
C THR A 43 -20.49 -3.02 22.49
N HIS A 44 -19.37 -2.95 23.23
CA HIS A 44 -19.04 -1.74 23.99
C HIS A 44 -18.39 -0.65 23.12
N GLU A 45 -17.65 -0.99 22.04
CA GLU A 45 -17.18 0.01 21.11
C GLU A 45 -18.35 0.70 20.38
N LEU A 46 -19.37 -0.10 20.00
CA LEU A 46 -20.61 0.44 19.42
C LEU A 46 -21.31 1.35 20.42
N ALA A 47 -21.46 0.91 21.68
CA ALA A 47 -22.07 1.73 22.73
C ALA A 47 -21.27 3.03 22.99
N MET A 48 -19.94 2.96 23.06
CA MET A 48 -19.09 4.14 23.21
C MET A 48 -19.24 5.13 22.04
N ARG A 49 -19.33 4.62 20.82
CA ARG A 49 -19.59 5.47 19.65
C ARG A 49 -20.93 6.22 19.76
N GLU A 50 -21.99 5.54 20.22
CA GLU A 50 -23.30 6.18 20.40
C GLU A 50 -23.26 7.25 21.51
N VAL A 51 -22.53 6.99 22.60
CA VAL A 51 -22.31 8.00 23.65
C VAL A 51 -21.55 9.19 23.09
N LEU A 52 -20.48 8.98 22.34
CA LEU A 52 -19.70 10.05 21.68
C LEU A 52 -20.58 10.87 20.73
N ARG A 53 -21.39 10.23 19.91
CA ARG A 53 -22.33 10.91 18.99
C ARG A 53 -23.34 11.79 19.73
N ARG A 54 -23.83 11.33 20.87
CA ARG A 54 -24.81 12.07 21.70
C ARG A 54 -24.16 13.23 22.45
N GLU A 55 -23.05 13.00 23.14
CA GLU A 55 -22.42 13.99 24.04
C GLU A 55 -21.43 14.92 23.30
N HIS A 56 -20.93 14.51 22.15
CA HIS A 56 -19.96 15.26 21.33
C HIS A 56 -20.24 15.12 19.83
N PRO A 57 -21.38 15.64 19.33
CA PRO A 57 -21.86 15.44 17.95
C PRO A 57 -20.91 15.98 16.87
N GLU A 58 -19.98 16.86 17.22
CA GLU A 58 -18.96 17.37 16.29
C GLU A 58 -17.78 16.41 16.10
N ALA A 59 -17.68 15.35 16.91
CA ALA A 59 -16.59 14.42 16.84
C ALA A 59 -16.71 13.46 15.65
N VAL A 60 -15.62 13.30 14.95
CA VAL A 60 -15.41 12.24 13.96
C VAL A 60 -14.83 11.03 14.68
N VAL A 61 -15.57 9.93 14.69
CA VAL A 61 -15.23 8.73 15.48
C VAL A 61 -14.94 7.56 14.56
N SER A 62 -13.82 6.88 14.82
CA SER A 62 -13.50 5.55 14.27
C SER A 62 -13.44 4.53 15.40
N ILE A 63 -14.04 3.36 15.24
CA ILE A 63 -14.00 2.27 16.21
C ILE A 63 -13.23 1.07 15.63
N SER A 64 -12.41 0.42 16.45
CA SER A 64 -11.48 -0.61 15.98
C SER A 64 -12.20 -1.82 15.39
N SER A 65 -13.32 -2.20 15.93
CA SER A 65 -14.13 -3.32 15.45
C SER A 65 -14.70 -3.13 14.03
N GLN A 66 -14.78 -1.90 13.55
CA GLN A 66 -15.19 -1.59 12.16
C GLN A 66 -14.00 -1.38 11.22
N VAL A 67 -12.86 -0.93 11.76
CA VAL A 67 -11.65 -0.68 10.95
C VAL A 67 -10.84 -1.96 10.75
N LEU A 68 -10.62 -2.74 11.83
CA LEU A 68 -9.78 -3.93 11.79
C LEU A 68 -10.12 -4.91 12.93
N ARG A 69 -10.70 -6.07 12.62
CA ARG A 69 -11.06 -7.11 13.61
C ARG A 69 -9.94 -8.13 13.82
N GLU A 70 -8.74 -7.65 14.13
CA GLU A 70 -7.57 -8.49 14.43
C GLU A 70 -7.11 -8.34 15.88
N TYR A 71 -6.51 -9.41 16.43
CA TYR A 71 -6.15 -9.51 17.85
C TYR A 71 -4.99 -8.63 18.30
N ARG A 72 -4.15 -8.15 17.36
CA ARG A 72 -2.95 -7.35 17.66
C ARG A 72 -3.34 -5.94 18.13
N GLU A 73 -3.34 -5.73 19.44
CA GLU A 73 -3.85 -4.51 20.09
C GLU A 73 -3.16 -3.23 19.64
N TYR A 74 -1.83 -3.25 19.55
CA TYR A 74 -1.05 -2.06 19.18
C TYR A 74 -1.32 -1.67 17.72
N GLU A 75 -1.14 -2.60 16.79
CA GLU A 75 -1.34 -2.36 15.36
C GLU A 75 -2.80 -1.99 15.06
N ARG A 76 -3.76 -2.66 15.71
CA ARG A 76 -5.18 -2.34 15.60
C ARG A 76 -5.48 -0.92 16.09
N SER A 77 -4.94 -0.54 17.26
CA SER A 77 -5.10 0.81 17.82
C SER A 77 -4.51 1.86 16.89
N MET A 78 -3.29 1.63 16.39
CA MET A 78 -2.62 2.58 15.49
C MET A 78 -3.37 2.71 14.17
N THR A 79 -3.82 1.61 13.55
CA THR A 79 -4.63 1.62 12.33
C THR A 79 -5.91 2.41 12.54
N THR A 80 -6.61 2.21 13.66
CA THR A 80 -7.85 2.93 14.00
C THR A 80 -7.63 4.42 14.22
N LEU A 81 -6.53 4.78 14.90
CA LEU A 81 -6.18 6.19 15.14
C LEU A 81 -5.79 6.92 13.86
N VAL A 82 -5.07 6.25 12.95
CA VAL A 82 -4.74 6.81 11.63
C VAL A 82 -6.01 6.99 10.80
N ASP A 83 -6.93 6.00 10.81
CA ASP A 83 -8.24 6.11 10.14
C ASP A 83 -9.01 7.34 10.64
N ALA A 84 -9.14 7.49 11.96
CA ALA A 84 -9.81 8.64 12.56
C ALA A 84 -9.14 9.97 12.14
N ALA A 85 -7.80 10.02 12.15
CA ALA A 85 -7.04 11.23 11.85
C ALA A 85 -7.20 11.70 10.40
N VAL A 86 -7.30 10.78 9.42
CA VAL A 86 -7.42 11.14 8.00
C VAL A 86 -8.87 11.35 7.56
N LYS A 87 -9.83 10.80 8.30
CA LYS A 87 -11.27 10.82 7.97
C LYS A 87 -11.84 12.23 7.68
N PRO A 88 -11.55 13.29 8.46
CA PRO A 88 -12.06 14.62 8.16
C PRO A 88 -11.58 15.18 6.81
N ASN A 89 -10.30 14.93 6.49
CA ASN A 89 -9.70 15.42 5.26
C ASN A 89 -10.23 14.67 4.03
N VAL A 90 -10.31 13.34 4.11
CA VAL A 90 -10.84 12.50 3.02
C VAL A 90 -12.32 12.81 2.78
N SER A 91 -13.13 12.94 3.84
CA SER A 91 -14.55 13.30 3.71
C SER A 91 -14.75 14.66 3.05
N ARG A 92 -13.92 15.66 3.39
CA ARG A 92 -13.95 16.98 2.75
C ARG A 92 -13.54 16.90 1.29
N TYR A 93 -12.50 16.16 0.99
CA TYR A 93 -12.01 15.96 -0.38
C TYR A 93 -13.07 15.30 -1.27
N VAL A 94 -13.65 14.20 -0.81
CA VAL A 94 -14.74 13.49 -1.52
C VAL A 94 -15.92 14.42 -1.77
N ARG A 95 -16.40 15.14 -0.73
CA ARG A 95 -17.51 16.07 -0.86
C ARG A 95 -17.23 17.16 -1.90
N ASN A 96 -16.06 17.77 -1.86
CA ASN A 96 -15.68 18.81 -2.82
C ASN A 96 -15.67 18.30 -4.27
N ILE A 97 -15.28 17.02 -4.48
CA ILE A 97 -15.34 16.41 -5.81
C ILE A 97 -16.78 16.16 -6.22
N HIS A 98 -17.62 15.60 -5.35
CA HIS A 98 -19.06 15.41 -5.63
C HIS A 98 -19.73 16.70 -6.05
N GLU A 99 -19.57 17.78 -5.29
CA GLU A 99 -20.15 19.09 -5.61
C GLU A 99 -19.71 19.62 -6.99
N ARG A 100 -18.44 19.39 -7.37
CA ARG A 100 -17.93 19.76 -8.70
C ARG A 100 -18.47 18.89 -9.81
N LEU A 101 -18.58 17.58 -9.58
CA LEU A 101 -19.15 16.64 -10.54
C LEU A 101 -20.63 16.95 -10.79
N ASP A 102 -21.41 17.20 -9.76
CA ASP A 102 -22.82 17.58 -9.86
C ASP A 102 -23.00 18.88 -10.67
N GLY A 103 -22.14 19.87 -10.42
CA GLY A 103 -22.12 21.11 -11.21
C GLY A 103 -21.77 20.88 -12.69
N PHE A 104 -20.85 19.95 -12.97
CA PHE A 104 -20.44 19.61 -14.34
C PHE A 104 -21.48 18.80 -15.11
N THR A 105 -22.20 17.89 -14.42
CA THR A 105 -23.18 16.98 -15.03
C THR A 105 -24.60 17.50 -15.06
N GLY A 106 -24.83 18.68 -14.46
CA GLY A 106 -26.18 19.23 -14.30
C GLY A 106 -27.05 18.38 -13.38
N GLY A 107 -26.44 17.76 -12.37
CA GLY A 107 -27.11 16.94 -11.34
C GLY A 107 -27.41 15.50 -11.77
N ARG A 108 -26.86 15.03 -12.91
CA ARG A 108 -26.91 13.60 -13.24
C ARG A 108 -25.91 12.84 -12.42
N PRO A 109 -26.31 11.79 -11.67
CA PRO A 109 -25.38 11.02 -10.86
C PRO A 109 -24.36 10.32 -11.79
N ILE A 110 -23.08 10.47 -11.44
CA ILE A 110 -21.97 9.74 -12.07
C ILE A 110 -21.34 8.87 -10.99
N PRO A 111 -21.11 7.57 -11.25
CA PRO A 111 -20.34 6.73 -10.34
C PRO A 111 -18.96 7.35 -10.07
N PHE A 112 -18.65 7.57 -8.80
CA PHE A 112 -17.36 8.06 -8.37
C PHE A 112 -16.72 7.06 -7.44
N TYR A 113 -15.65 6.45 -7.91
CA TYR A 113 -14.88 5.44 -7.18
C TYR A 113 -13.53 6.00 -6.72
N VAL A 114 -13.08 5.53 -5.56
CA VAL A 114 -11.77 5.85 -4.98
C VAL A 114 -10.95 4.57 -4.87
N MET A 115 -9.71 4.63 -5.31
CA MET A 115 -8.77 3.52 -5.26
C MET A 115 -8.39 3.17 -3.83
N LYS A 116 -8.36 1.88 -3.52
CA LYS A 116 -7.93 1.31 -2.25
C LYS A 116 -6.51 0.73 -2.36
N SER A 117 -5.89 0.59 -1.20
CA SER A 117 -4.53 0.00 -1.06
C SER A 117 -4.45 -1.45 -1.53
N ASN A 118 -5.55 -2.20 -1.43
CA ASN A 118 -5.64 -3.63 -1.82
C ASN A 118 -5.73 -3.87 -3.32
N GLY A 119 -5.69 -2.79 -4.12
CA GLY A 119 -5.82 -2.91 -5.56
C GLY A 119 -7.26 -2.94 -6.08
N GLY A 120 -8.26 -2.69 -5.23
CA GLY A 120 -9.65 -2.48 -5.62
C GLY A 120 -10.06 -1.03 -5.57
N VAL A 121 -11.29 -0.75 -5.97
CA VAL A 121 -11.95 0.54 -5.76
C VAL A 121 -13.17 0.36 -4.86
N LEU A 122 -13.63 1.46 -4.29
CA LEU A 122 -14.86 1.55 -3.51
C LEU A 122 -15.56 2.85 -3.87
N SER A 123 -16.89 2.90 -3.78
CA SER A 123 -17.59 4.15 -4.00
C SER A 123 -17.09 5.23 -3.03
N ALA A 124 -17.11 6.46 -3.49
CA ALA A 124 -16.62 7.58 -2.69
C ALA A 124 -17.44 7.77 -1.40
N ASP A 125 -18.72 7.40 -1.42
CA ASP A 125 -19.60 7.47 -0.26
C ASP A 125 -19.22 6.43 0.81
N GLU A 126 -18.78 5.25 0.41
CA GLU A 126 -18.35 4.20 1.33
C GLU A 126 -16.92 4.40 1.84
N VAL A 127 -16.02 4.93 0.98
CA VAL A 127 -14.60 5.11 1.36
C VAL A 127 -14.42 6.08 2.52
N VAL A 128 -15.33 7.03 2.72
CA VAL A 128 -15.27 7.98 3.84
C VAL A 128 -15.47 7.32 5.20
N HIS A 129 -16.04 6.11 5.22
CA HIS A 129 -16.23 5.35 6.46
C HIS A 129 -14.94 4.67 6.94
N GLN A 130 -14.07 4.26 6.00
CA GLN A 130 -12.77 3.62 6.28
C GLN A 130 -11.66 4.19 5.39
N PRO A 131 -11.32 5.49 5.50
CA PRO A 131 -10.37 6.13 4.59
C PRO A 131 -8.93 5.62 4.70
N ILE A 132 -8.57 4.95 5.80
CA ILE A 132 -7.26 4.27 5.92
C ILE A 132 -7.01 3.30 4.77
N THR A 133 -8.05 2.73 4.17
CA THR A 133 -7.95 1.80 3.05
C THR A 133 -7.46 2.44 1.75
N THR A 134 -7.31 3.77 1.68
CA THR A 134 -6.82 4.50 0.51
C THR A 134 -5.33 4.84 0.56
N VAL A 135 -4.64 4.49 1.64
CA VAL A 135 -3.20 4.76 1.81
C VAL A 135 -2.41 3.96 0.76
N LEU A 136 -1.42 4.61 0.11
CA LEU A 136 -0.64 4.02 -0.98
C LEU A 136 -1.46 3.56 -2.20
N SER A 137 -2.66 4.11 -2.41
CA SER A 137 -3.52 3.75 -3.55
C SER A 137 -2.92 4.13 -4.91
N GLY A 138 -2.13 5.20 -5.01
CA GLY A 138 -1.43 5.58 -6.22
C GLY A 138 -0.41 4.52 -6.68
N PRO A 139 0.57 4.13 -5.85
CA PRO A 139 1.47 3.02 -6.13
C PRO A 139 0.75 1.70 -6.44
N ALA A 140 -0.36 1.40 -5.73
CA ALA A 140 -1.18 0.23 -6.01
C ALA A 140 -1.76 0.24 -7.43
N ALA A 141 -2.29 1.38 -7.88
CA ALA A 141 -2.79 1.53 -9.24
C ALA A 141 -1.68 1.34 -10.28
N GLY A 142 -0.49 1.89 -10.01
CA GLY A 142 0.69 1.72 -10.85
C GLY A 142 1.11 0.26 -11.01
N ALA A 143 1.16 -0.48 -9.91
CA ALA A 143 1.49 -1.90 -9.91
C ALA A 143 0.50 -2.73 -10.73
N LEU A 144 -0.82 -2.47 -10.60
CA LEU A 144 -1.86 -3.15 -11.37
C LEU A 144 -1.79 -2.82 -12.86
N GLY A 145 -1.61 -1.54 -13.22
CA GLY A 145 -1.44 -1.12 -14.59
C GLY A 145 -0.22 -1.77 -15.25
N ALA A 146 0.90 -1.81 -14.53
CA ALA A 146 2.13 -2.46 -14.98
C ALA A 146 1.97 -3.98 -15.14
N ALA A 147 1.30 -4.64 -14.19
CA ALA A 147 0.99 -6.07 -14.25
C ALA A 147 0.16 -6.41 -15.49
N LEU A 148 -0.91 -5.66 -15.75
CA LEU A 148 -1.75 -5.89 -16.93
C LEU A 148 -0.98 -5.69 -18.23
N ILE A 149 -0.16 -4.63 -18.34
CA ILE A 149 0.65 -4.36 -19.53
C ILE A 149 1.65 -5.49 -19.75
N ALA A 150 2.36 -5.91 -18.71
CA ALA A 150 3.33 -7.00 -18.78
C ALA A 150 2.67 -8.31 -19.19
N ARG A 151 1.51 -8.66 -18.60
CA ARG A 151 0.75 -9.88 -18.94
C ARG A 151 0.30 -9.87 -20.40
N ARG A 152 -0.14 -8.73 -20.93
CA ARG A 152 -0.47 -8.57 -22.36
C ARG A 152 0.75 -8.73 -23.27
N ALA A 153 1.94 -8.42 -22.77
CA ALA A 153 3.20 -8.65 -23.44
C ALA A 153 3.74 -10.09 -23.29
N GLY A 154 3.03 -10.97 -22.58
CA GLY A 154 3.39 -12.37 -22.37
C GLY A 154 4.25 -12.63 -21.12
N PHE A 155 4.32 -11.69 -20.19
CA PHE A 155 5.10 -11.80 -18.95
C PHE A 155 4.18 -11.76 -17.73
N ASP A 156 4.21 -12.80 -16.92
CA ASP A 156 3.40 -12.97 -15.71
C ASP A 156 4.21 -12.81 -14.41
N ARG A 157 5.55 -12.79 -14.51
CA ARG A 157 6.49 -12.57 -13.40
C ARG A 157 7.29 -11.29 -13.66
N VAL A 158 6.91 -10.20 -12.99
CA VAL A 158 7.58 -8.92 -13.18
C VAL A 158 7.87 -8.21 -11.87
N LEU A 159 8.97 -7.47 -11.85
CA LEU A 159 9.22 -6.43 -10.86
C LEU A 159 8.74 -5.11 -11.44
N THR A 160 8.00 -4.33 -10.67
CA THR A 160 7.54 -2.99 -11.10
C THR A 160 8.46 -1.93 -10.53
N CYS A 161 8.67 -0.86 -11.31
CA CYS A 161 9.48 0.29 -10.90
C CYS A 161 8.81 1.58 -11.39
N ASP A 162 8.08 2.24 -10.50
CA ASP A 162 7.46 3.56 -10.72
C ASP A 162 8.41 4.66 -10.28
N GLY A 163 9.17 5.21 -11.18
CA GLY A 163 10.11 6.30 -10.91
C GLY A 163 9.43 7.66 -11.06
N GLY A 164 9.13 8.29 -9.93
CA GLY A 164 8.59 9.64 -9.87
C GLY A 164 9.66 10.73 -9.75
N GLY A 165 9.24 11.96 -9.45
CA GLY A 165 10.15 13.07 -9.17
C GLY A 165 10.82 12.99 -7.81
N THR A 166 10.14 12.45 -6.79
CA THR A 166 10.63 12.43 -5.39
C THR A 166 11.09 11.03 -4.96
N SER A 167 10.35 10.00 -5.36
CA SER A 167 10.58 8.62 -4.94
C SER A 167 10.47 7.66 -6.11
N THR A 168 10.89 6.44 -5.87
CA THR A 168 10.64 5.29 -6.73
C THR A 168 9.90 4.25 -5.91
N ASP A 169 8.76 3.78 -6.43
CA ASP A 169 7.93 2.75 -5.84
C ASP A 169 8.15 1.43 -6.59
N VAL A 170 8.42 0.36 -5.83
CA VAL A 170 8.69 -0.96 -6.41
C VAL A 170 7.78 -2.02 -5.81
N SER A 171 7.34 -2.97 -6.62
CA SER A 171 6.54 -4.11 -6.17
C SER A 171 6.84 -5.38 -6.98
N VAL A 172 6.29 -6.51 -6.53
CA VAL A 172 6.41 -7.83 -7.20
C VAL A 172 5.05 -8.22 -7.75
N VAL A 173 5.06 -8.72 -8.97
CA VAL A 173 3.92 -9.35 -9.65
C VAL A 173 4.26 -10.83 -9.85
N LEU A 174 3.39 -11.72 -9.39
CA LEU A 174 3.46 -13.16 -9.58
C LEU A 174 2.16 -13.62 -10.25
N ASP A 175 2.28 -14.48 -11.24
CA ASP A 175 1.14 -15.02 -12.00
C ASP A 175 0.21 -13.92 -12.56
N GLY A 176 0.81 -12.76 -12.89
CA GLY A 176 0.12 -11.59 -13.43
C GLY A 176 -0.62 -10.73 -12.40
N GLU A 177 -0.49 -11.02 -11.09
CA GLU A 177 -1.12 -10.27 -10.01
C GLU A 177 -0.08 -9.68 -9.03
N PRO A 178 -0.20 -8.41 -8.61
CA PRO A 178 0.66 -7.84 -7.58
C PRO A 178 0.51 -8.56 -6.24
N THR A 179 1.61 -8.77 -5.55
CA THR A 179 1.60 -9.40 -4.23
C THR A 179 0.98 -8.49 -3.17
N LEU A 180 0.26 -9.08 -2.20
CA LEU A 180 -0.38 -8.37 -1.10
C LEU A 180 0.40 -8.54 0.21
N THR A 181 0.29 -7.54 1.08
CA THR A 181 0.75 -7.58 2.46
C THR A 181 -0.31 -6.99 3.40
N THR A 182 -0.24 -7.34 4.68
CA THR A 182 -0.95 -6.67 5.78
C THR A 182 0.03 -6.04 6.77
N GLU A 183 1.31 -6.00 6.42
CA GLU A 183 2.36 -5.42 7.26
C GLU A 183 2.90 -4.14 6.61
N GLY A 184 2.08 -3.10 6.63
CA GLY A 184 2.43 -1.80 6.12
C GLY A 184 2.69 -0.76 7.21
N THR A 185 3.14 0.42 6.79
CA THR A 185 3.28 1.59 7.65
C THR A 185 2.67 2.82 6.99
N VAL A 186 2.11 3.70 7.81
CA VAL A 186 1.66 5.03 7.40
C VAL A 186 2.53 6.04 8.15
N GLY A 187 3.54 6.58 7.49
CA GLY A 187 4.60 7.33 8.14
C GLY A 187 5.35 6.43 9.13
N ALA A 188 5.36 6.80 10.42
CA ALA A 188 6.01 6.03 11.48
C ALA A 188 5.08 5.00 12.17
N TYR A 189 3.84 4.87 11.72
CA TYR A 189 2.83 4.06 12.41
C TYR A 189 2.50 2.78 11.63
N PRO A 190 2.43 1.62 12.30
CA PRO A 190 2.04 0.38 11.66
C PRO A 190 0.58 0.43 11.21
N SER A 191 0.29 -0.19 10.09
CA SER A 191 -1.04 -0.36 9.53
C SER A 191 -1.23 -1.82 9.12
N LYS A 192 -2.34 -2.42 9.52
CA LYS A 192 -2.67 -3.83 9.27
C LYS A 192 -3.76 -4.02 8.20
N ILE A 193 -4.05 -2.98 7.40
CA ILE A 193 -4.98 -3.14 6.29
C ILE A 193 -4.34 -3.94 5.15
N PRO A 194 -5.11 -4.72 4.37
CA PRO A 194 -4.63 -5.32 3.14
C PRO A 194 -4.18 -4.25 2.15
N MET A 195 -2.96 -4.38 1.63
CA MET A 195 -2.42 -3.47 0.62
C MET A 195 -1.50 -4.22 -0.35
N ILE A 196 -1.36 -3.70 -1.55
CA ILE A 196 -0.31 -4.16 -2.48
C ILE A 196 1.04 -3.90 -1.80
N ASP A 197 1.93 -4.90 -1.85
CA ASP A 197 3.26 -4.81 -1.24
C ASP A 197 4.15 -3.92 -2.10
N VAL A 198 4.26 -2.68 -1.68
CA VAL A 198 5.06 -1.64 -2.32
C VAL A 198 6.14 -1.15 -1.37
N VAL A 199 7.37 -1.11 -1.85
CA VAL A 199 8.48 -0.48 -1.14
C VAL A 199 8.83 0.83 -1.84
N THR A 200 8.85 1.91 -1.09
CA THR A 200 9.20 3.25 -1.56
C THR A 200 10.63 3.59 -1.18
N VAL A 201 11.42 4.05 -2.12
CA VAL A 201 12.78 4.56 -1.90
C VAL A 201 12.91 6.00 -2.38
N GLY A 202 13.61 6.85 -1.62
CA GLY A 202 13.88 8.24 -1.99
C GLY A 202 14.96 8.35 -3.08
N ALA A 203 14.63 7.84 -4.26
CA ALA A 203 15.52 7.80 -5.44
C ALA A 203 14.78 8.21 -6.72
N GLY A 204 13.95 9.26 -6.64
CA GLY A 204 13.28 9.89 -7.79
C GLY A 204 14.15 10.95 -8.46
N GLY A 205 13.70 11.48 -9.59
CA GLY A 205 14.47 12.44 -10.41
C GLY A 205 14.95 13.70 -9.67
N GLY A 206 14.18 14.19 -8.69
CA GLY A 206 14.53 15.33 -7.84
C GLY A 206 15.35 15.00 -6.60
N SER A 207 15.77 13.74 -6.41
CA SER A 207 16.61 13.38 -5.27
C SER A 207 17.93 14.11 -5.31
N ILE A 208 18.27 14.77 -4.19
CA ILE A 208 19.42 15.67 -4.07
C ILE A 208 20.71 14.86 -3.94
N ALA A 209 21.74 15.25 -4.68
CA ALA A 209 23.09 14.74 -4.54
C ALA A 209 23.91 15.67 -3.62
N TRP A 210 24.54 15.12 -2.59
CA TRP A 210 25.25 15.89 -1.57
C TRP A 210 26.47 15.14 -1.03
N VAL A 211 27.37 15.87 -0.40
CA VAL A 211 28.60 15.32 0.17
C VAL A 211 28.50 15.34 1.69
N THR A 212 28.73 14.18 2.33
CA THR A 212 28.76 14.07 3.78
C THR A 212 29.97 14.82 4.35
N PRO A 213 30.01 15.11 5.68
CA PRO A 213 31.18 15.70 6.33
C PRO A 213 32.47 14.88 6.13
N GLU A 214 32.36 13.58 5.92
CA GLU A 214 33.48 12.66 5.68
C GLU A 214 33.93 12.62 4.21
N GLY A 215 33.32 13.44 3.33
CA GLY A 215 33.66 13.52 1.91
C GLY A 215 33.05 12.43 1.02
N THR A 216 31.97 11.77 1.46
CA THR A 216 31.29 10.72 0.68
C THR A 216 30.10 11.28 -0.07
N LEU A 217 29.99 10.96 -1.37
CA LEU A 217 28.82 11.29 -2.18
C LEU A 217 27.59 10.47 -1.72
N LYS A 218 26.48 11.15 -1.51
CA LYS A 218 25.16 10.56 -1.22
C LYS A 218 24.12 11.11 -2.21
N VAL A 219 23.07 10.31 -2.44
CA VAL A 219 21.92 10.70 -3.28
C VAL A 219 20.64 10.37 -2.52
N GLY A 220 19.80 11.37 -2.31
CA GLY A 220 18.63 11.28 -1.46
C GLY A 220 18.97 11.10 0.03
N PRO A 221 17.96 10.77 0.89
CA PRO A 221 16.54 10.65 0.56
C PRO A 221 15.82 12.00 0.34
N GLN A 222 16.50 13.13 0.62
CA GLN A 222 15.93 14.46 0.40
C GLN A 222 15.69 14.69 -1.09
N SER A 223 14.58 15.35 -1.41
CA SER A 223 14.22 15.72 -2.77
C SER A 223 14.01 17.22 -2.88
N ALA A 224 14.45 17.81 -3.99
CA ALA A 224 14.14 19.18 -4.35
C ALA A 224 12.66 19.38 -4.74
N GLY A 225 11.90 18.30 -4.88
CA GLY A 225 10.50 18.34 -5.31
C GLY A 225 10.33 18.86 -6.72
N ALA A 226 9.18 19.47 -6.98
CA ALA A 226 8.87 20.15 -8.25
C ALA A 226 9.06 21.67 -8.14
N ASP A 227 9.08 22.20 -6.92
CA ASP A 227 9.27 23.60 -6.57
C ASP A 227 10.14 23.67 -5.30
N PRO A 228 11.36 24.24 -5.36
CA PRO A 228 12.01 24.83 -6.53
C PRO A 228 12.46 23.81 -7.60
N GLY A 229 12.58 22.52 -7.25
CA GLY A 229 12.95 21.46 -8.18
C GLY A 229 14.46 21.39 -8.51
N PRO A 230 14.82 20.55 -9.50
CA PRO A 230 16.17 20.46 -10.06
C PRO A 230 16.73 21.81 -10.50
N LEU A 231 18.05 21.97 -10.49
CA LEU A 231 18.72 23.18 -10.98
C LEU A 231 18.30 23.51 -12.41
N CYS A 232 18.23 22.50 -13.27
CA CYS A 232 17.87 22.68 -14.68
C CYS A 232 16.43 23.16 -14.90
N TYR A 233 15.57 23.19 -13.87
CA TYR A 233 14.21 23.73 -14.00
C TYR A 233 14.18 25.26 -13.98
N GLY A 234 15.27 25.92 -13.54
CA GLY A 234 15.36 27.38 -13.51
C GLY A 234 14.39 28.06 -12.53
N LYS A 235 13.88 27.33 -11.52
CA LYS A 235 12.90 27.80 -10.53
C LYS A 235 13.53 28.18 -9.19
N GLY A 236 14.85 28.33 -9.13
CA GLY A 236 15.56 28.68 -7.90
C GLY A 236 16.05 27.48 -7.08
N GLY A 237 16.14 26.30 -7.68
CA GLY A 237 16.84 25.15 -7.09
C GLY A 237 18.30 25.49 -6.83
N THR A 238 18.86 25.01 -5.71
CA THR A 238 20.23 25.33 -5.27
C THR A 238 21.13 24.11 -5.16
N GLU A 239 20.56 22.91 -5.24
CA GLU A 239 21.30 21.66 -5.05
C GLU A 239 21.13 20.74 -6.27
N PRO A 240 22.21 20.08 -6.73
CA PRO A 240 22.15 19.19 -7.89
C PRO A 240 21.33 17.93 -7.56
N THR A 241 20.60 17.45 -8.55
CA THR A 241 19.71 16.29 -8.44
C THR A 241 20.07 15.21 -9.47
N ILE A 242 19.37 14.06 -9.38
CA ILE A 242 19.46 12.99 -10.39
C ILE A 242 19.09 13.52 -11.78
N THR A 243 18.05 14.37 -11.88
CA THR A 243 17.65 14.99 -13.16
C THR A 243 18.77 15.82 -13.75
N ASP A 244 19.45 16.64 -12.93
CA ASP A 244 20.59 17.45 -13.39
C ASP A 244 21.73 16.57 -13.91
N ALA A 245 22.03 15.45 -13.23
CA ALA A 245 23.04 14.49 -13.71
C ALA A 245 22.65 13.87 -15.07
N HIS A 246 21.38 13.53 -15.28
CA HIS A 246 20.90 13.04 -16.58
C HIS A 246 21.01 14.11 -17.68
N VAL A 247 20.72 15.38 -17.38
CA VAL A 247 20.82 16.49 -18.30
C VAL A 247 22.28 16.73 -18.68
N VAL A 248 23.19 16.75 -17.71
CA VAL A 248 24.65 16.95 -17.94
C VAL A 248 25.22 15.85 -18.83
N LEU A 249 24.79 14.60 -18.64
CA LEU A 249 25.22 13.46 -19.46
C LEU A 249 24.48 13.34 -20.81
N GLY A 250 23.58 14.29 -21.14
CA GLY A 250 22.82 14.28 -22.39
C GLY A 250 21.77 13.16 -22.50
N ARG A 251 21.40 12.52 -21.38
CA ARG A 251 20.36 11.46 -21.36
C ARG A 251 18.94 12.05 -21.37
N ILE A 252 18.79 13.28 -20.90
CA ILE A 252 17.56 14.08 -21.04
C ILE A 252 17.92 15.24 -22.00
N PRO A 253 17.12 15.48 -23.06
CA PRO A 253 17.32 16.59 -23.95
C PRO A 253 17.14 17.94 -23.21
N PRO A 254 17.62 19.09 -23.76
CA PRO A 254 17.54 20.38 -23.08
C PRO A 254 16.12 20.95 -23.01
N HIS A 255 15.12 20.12 -23.03
CA HIS A 255 13.69 20.46 -22.92
C HIS A 255 12.87 19.24 -22.47
N LEU A 256 11.69 19.52 -21.90
CA LEU A 256 10.66 18.52 -21.59
C LEU A 256 9.40 18.77 -22.43
N LEU A 257 8.47 17.82 -22.41
CA LEU A 257 7.16 17.88 -23.09
C LEU A 257 7.27 18.30 -24.58
N GLY A 258 8.17 17.66 -25.33
CA GLY A 258 8.31 17.93 -26.75
C GLY A 258 8.85 19.31 -27.11
N GLY A 259 9.45 20.04 -26.13
CA GLY A 259 10.00 21.40 -26.33
C GLY A 259 9.23 22.51 -25.60
N GLU A 260 8.11 22.17 -24.96
CA GLU A 260 7.31 23.20 -24.27
C GLU A 260 7.98 23.76 -23.01
N ILE A 261 8.82 22.96 -22.34
CA ILE A 261 9.55 23.37 -21.13
C ILE A 261 11.06 23.31 -21.41
N PRO A 262 11.73 24.45 -21.60
CA PRO A 262 13.19 24.50 -21.73
C PRO A 262 13.86 24.17 -20.39
N LEU A 263 15.02 23.50 -20.46
CA LEU A 263 15.85 23.21 -19.30
C LEU A 263 17.13 24.05 -19.32
N ASP A 264 17.52 24.58 -18.16
CA ASP A 264 18.76 25.30 -17.95
C ASP A 264 19.94 24.33 -17.77
N VAL A 265 20.53 23.90 -18.87
CA VAL A 265 21.67 22.98 -18.90
C VAL A 265 22.89 23.58 -18.20
N ASP A 266 23.10 24.91 -18.33
CA ASP A 266 24.26 25.59 -17.75
C ASP A 266 24.16 25.63 -16.21
N ALA A 267 22.98 25.84 -15.67
CA ALA A 267 22.73 25.74 -14.22
C ALA A 267 23.01 24.32 -13.70
N ALA A 268 22.52 23.27 -14.39
CA ALA A 268 22.82 21.89 -14.04
C ALA A 268 24.33 21.61 -14.04
N ARG A 269 25.03 22.01 -15.09
CA ARG A 269 26.49 21.87 -15.21
C ARG A 269 27.24 22.58 -14.10
N ALA A 270 26.84 23.81 -13.77
CA ALA A 270 27.47 24.59 -12.71
C ALA A 270 27.34 23.83 -11.35
N GLY A 271 26.14 23.39 -11.00
CA GLY A 271 25.93 22.65 -9.75
C GLY A 271 26.67 21.32 -9.68
N ILE A 272 26.70 20.55 -10.78
CA ILE A 272 27.46 19.29 -10.83
C ILE A 272 28.98 19.56 -10.73
N ARG A 273 29.51 20.61 -11.34
CA ARG A 273 30.94 21.00 -11.20
C ARG A 273 31.31 21.38 -9.78
N ASP A 274 30.46 22.15 -9.10
CA ASP A 274 30.72 22.55 -7.72
C ASP A 274 30.74 21.30 -6.81
N LEU A 275 29.81 20.35 -7.02
CA LEU A 275 29.81 19.09 -6.31
C LEU A 275 31.04 18.23 -6.62
N ALA A 276 31.44 18.14 -7.90
CA ALA A 276 32.59 17.40 -8.39
C ALA A 276 33.90 17.95 -7.78
N ALA A 277 34.04 19.26 -7.71
CA ALA A 277 35.21 19.93 -7.13
C ALA A 277 35.38 19.53 -5.63
N ARG A 278 34.30 19.44 -4.87
CA ARG A 278 34.32 19.00 -3.47
C ARG A 278 34.73 17.53 -3.30
N LEU A 279 34.55 16.72 -4.35
CA LEU A 279 34.86 15.29 -4.37
C LEU A 279 36.21 14.99 -5.01
N GLY A 280 36.87 15.99 -5.65
CA GLY A 280 38.09 15.80 -6.43
C GLY A 280 37.83 15.01 -7.74
N LEU A 281 36.62 15.12 -8.30
CA LEU A 281 36.18 14.46 -9.54
C LEU A 281 36.02 15.46 -10.69
N ASP A 282 36.00 14.96 -11.90
CA ASP A 282 35.50 15.71 -13.05
C ASP A 282 33.96 15.69 -13.13
N GLU A 283 33.36 16.53 -13.96
CA GLU A 283 31.93 16.71 -14.14
C GLU A 283 31.22 15.39 -14.52
N GLU A 284 31.80 14.66 -15.49
CA GLU A 284 31.23 13.45 -16.06
C GLU A 284 31.24 12.31 -15.04
N ARG A 285 32.36 12.13 -14.31
CA ARG A 285 32.46 11.12 -13.24
C ARG A 285 31.54 11.43 -12.08
N CYS A 286 31.37 12.70 -11.70
CA CYS A 286 30.46 13.09 -10.66
C CYS A 286 29.01 12.79 -11.07
N ALA A 287 28.58 13.21 -12.25
CA ALA A 287 27.22 12.93 -12.76
C ALA A 287 26.96 11.41 -12.89
N THR A 288 27.92 10.66 -13.40
CA THR A 288 27.83 9.20 -13.48
C THR A 288 27.71 8.57 -12.09
N GLY A 289 28.53 9.03 -11.13
CA GLY A 289 28.46 8.55 -9.73
C GLY A 289 27.11 8.77 -9.07
N ILE A 290 26.48 9.92 -9.33
CA ILE A 290 25.11 10.21 -8.86
C ILE A 290 24.12 9.16 -9.39
N LEU A 291 24.17 8.86 -10.69
CA LEU A 291 23.27 7.89 -11.31
C LEU A 291 23.53 6.46 -10.84
N GLU A 292 24.81 6.08 -10.63
CA GLU A 292 25.15 4.76 -10.08
C GLU A 292 24.59 4.58 -8.66
N ILE A 293 24.76 5.56 -7.78
CA ILE A 293 24.20 5.51 -6.42
C ILE A 293 22.66 5.39 -6.46
N SER A 294 22.01 6.15 -7.34
CA SER A 294 20.56 6.06 -7.53
C SER A 294 20.14 4.68 -8.02
N ALA A 295 20.83 4.11 -9.00
CA ALA A 295 20.55 2.78 -9.53
C ALA A 295 20.71 1.69 -8.45
N TRP A 296 21.76 1.77 -7.63
CA TRP A 296 21.93 0.83 -6.50
C TRP A 296 20.86 0.98 -5.41
N ASN A 297 20.42 2.23 -5.12
CA ASN A 297 19.31 2.45 -4.19
C ASN A 297 18.01 1.81 -4.69
N GLN A 298 17.68 1.97 -5.97
CA GLN A 298 16.53 1.32 -6.60
C GLN A 298 16.68 -0.20 -6.67
N ALA A 299 17.86 -0.71 -7.04
CA ALA A 299 18.14 -2.14 -7.05
C ALA A 299 17.98 -2.78 -5.68
N ASN A 300 18.41 -2.11 -4.61
CA ASN A 300 18.23 -2.59 -3.25
C ASN A 300 16.74 -2.62 -2.84
N ALA A 301 15.94 -1.65 -3.27
CA ALA A 301 14.49 -1.68 -3.06
C ALA A 301 13.83 -2.86 -3.80
N LEU A 302 14.23 -3.13 -5.06
CA LEU A 302 13.78 -4.28 -5.83
C LEU A 302 14.16 -5.62 -5.17
N ARG A 303 15.36 -5.71 -4.56
CA ARG A 303 15.74 -6.87 -3.75
C ARG A 303 14.90 -7.02 -2.48
N GLN A 304 14.49 -5.93 -1.86
CA GLN A 304 13.64 -6.00 -0.67
C GLN A 304 12.28 -6.63 -0.95
N VAL A 305 11.66 -6.33 -2.08
CA VAL A 305 10.35 -6.90 -2.44
C VAL A 305 10.43 -8.32 -2.99
N SER A 306 11.59 -8.76 -3.49
CA SER A 306 11.80 -10.06 -4.12
C SER A 306 12.59 -11.05 -3.25
N VAL A 307 13.84 -10.75 -2.92
CA VAL A 307 14.73 -11.67 -2.18
C VAL A 307 14.23 -11.97 -0.78
N LYS A 308 13.60 -10.98 -0.09
CA LYS A 308 12.95 -11.23 1.20
C LYS A 308 11.83 -12.27 1.13
N ARG A 309 11.26 -12.49 -0.04
CA ARG A 309 10.22 -13.49 -0.32
C ARG A 309 10.79 -14.80 -0.88
N GLY A 310 12.11 -14.97 -0.87
CA GLY A 310 12.77 -16.15 -1.42
C GLY A 310 12.72 -16.25 -2.96
N LEU A 311 12.46 -15.12 -3.66
CA LEU A 311 12.35 -15.08 -5.12
C LEU A 311 13.70 -14.80 -5.76
N ASP A 312 14.02 -15.49 -6.82
CA ASP A 312 15.20 -15.21 -7.65
C ASP A 312 14.85 -14.10 -8.66
N VAL A 313 15.52 -12.96 -8.54
CA VAL A 313 15.24 -11.78 -9.38
C VAL A 313 15.51 -12.04 -10.87
N ARG A 314 16.38 -13.00 -11.21
CA ARG A 314 16.74 -13.36 -12.58
C ARG A 314 15.60 -13.96 -13.38
N ASP A 315 14.58 -14.48 -12.68
CA ASP A 315 13.36 -15.02 -13.30
C ASP A 315 12.34 -13.94 -13.70
N PHE A 316 12.66 -12.66 -13.45
CA PHE A 316 11.71 -11.56 -13.61
C PHE A 316 12.10 -10.61 -14.75
N MET A 317 11.07 -10.10 -15.43
CA MET A 317 11.17 -8.90 -16.23
C MET A 317 11.02 -7.66 -15.34
N LEU A 318 11.64 -6.55 -15.72
CA LEU A 318 11.41 -5.25 -15.10
C LEU A 318 10.36 -4.46 -15.89
N THR A 319 9.25 -4.07 -15.29
CA THR A 319 8.32 -3.11 -15.92
C THR A 319 8.56 -1.74 -15.31
N THR A 320 9.07 -0.79 -16.10
CA THR A 320 9.38 0.57 -15.64
C THR A 320 8.37 1.59 -16.14
N PHE A 321 7.99 2.51 -15.29
CA PHE A 321 7.06 3.59 -15.63
C PHE A 321 7.26 4.79 -14.69
N GLY A 322 6.35 5.78 -14.76
CA GLY A 322 6.54 7.06 -14.10
C GLY A 322 7.42 8.01 -14.92
N GLY A 323 7.64 9.21 -14.41
CA GLY A 323 8.37 10.28 -15.11
C GLY A 323 9.87 10.03 -15.26
N SER A 324 10.49 9.26 -14.36
CA SER A 324 11.93 8.99 -14.35
C SER A 324 12.29 7.51 -14.38
N GLY A 325 11.34 6.59 -14.22
CA GLY A 325 11.59 5.15 -14.02
C GLY A 325 12.40 4.51 -15.14
N SER A 326 12.14 4.86 -16.39
CA SER A 326 12.83 4.27 -17.54
C SER A 326 14.28 4.74 -17.74
N LEU A 327 14.70 5.84 -17.09
CA LEU A 327 16.03 6.43 -17.30
C LEU A 327 17.18 5.54 -16.77
N LEU A 328 16.92 4.71 -15.78
CA LEU A 328 17.89 3.79 -15.18
C LEU A 328 17.57 2.31 -15.48
N ALA A 329 16.56 2.02 -16.30
CA ALA A 329 16.04 0.67 -16.53
C ALA A 329 17.14 -0.33 -16.99
N CYS A 330 17.93 0.02 -18.01
CA CYS A 330 19.00 -0.88 -18.49
C CYS A 330 20.05 -1.13 -17.40
N ARG A 331 20.38 -0.11 -16.61
CA ARG A 331 21.34 -0.26 -15.51
C ARG A 331 20.80 -1.16 -14.39
N LEU A 332 19.50 -1.10 -14.10
CA LEU A 332 18.85 -2.00 -13.14
C LEU A 332 18.87 -3.46 -13.64
N VAL A 333 18.61 -3.68 -14.93
CA VAL A 333 18.72 -5.00 -15.56
C VAL A 333 20.13 -5.56 -15.39
N ASP A 334 21.18 -4.77 -15.66
CA ASP A 334 22.57 -5.20 -15.49
C ASP A 334 22.93 -5.49 -14.03
N ILE A 335 22.51 -4.64 -13.07
CA ILE A 335 22.85 -4.82 -11.63
C ILE A 335 22.18 -6.06 -11.03
N LEU A 336 20.98 -6.37 -11.49
CA LEU A 336 20.15 -7.45 -10.92
C LEU A 336 20.15 -8.72 -11.76
N ASP A 337 20.78 -8.69 -12.94
CA ASP A 337 20.78 -9.79 -13.91
C ASP A 337 19.36 -10.24 -14.29
N LEU A 338 18.47 -9.25 -14.51
CA LEU A 338 17.07 -9.50 -14.84
C LEU A 338 16.93 -10.03 -16.27
N ALA A 339 15.83 -10.76 -16.53
CA ALA A 339 15.54 -11.30 -17.86
C ALA A 339 15.36 -10.24 -18.96
N GLY A 340 15.01 -9.00 -18.57
CA GLY A 340 14.86 -7.87 -19.50
C GLY A 340 13.98 -6.76 -18.92
N VAL A 341 13.57 -5.82 -19.79
CA VAL A 341 12.72 -4.68 -19.39
C VAL A 341 11.52 -4.51 -20.33
N VAL A 342 10.38 -4.21 -19.75
CA VAL A 342 9.16 -3.78 -20.45
C VAL A 342 8.98 -2.29 -20.16
N VAL A 343 8.98 -1.46 -21.22
CA VAL A 343 8.69 -0.04 -21.11
C VAL A 343 7.35 0.20 -21.81
N PRO A 344 6.30 0.62 -21.08
CA PRO A 344 5.01 0.96 -21.67
C PRO A 344 5.11 2.11 -22.67
N GLN A 345 4.22 2.16 -23.65
CA GLN A 345 4.20 3.23 -24.67
C GLN A 345 4.04 4.63 -24.04
N ASN A 346 3.24 4.74 -22.98
CA ASN A 346 2.99 5.97 -22.24
C ASN A 346 3.36 5.78 -20.77
N PRO A 347 4.64 5.70 -20.41
CA PRO A 347 5.07 5.31 -19.08
C PRO A 347 4.59 6.28 -17.98
N GLY A 348 4.42 7.56 -18.26
CA GLY A 348 3.92 8.55 -17.31
C GLY A 348 2.44 8.38 -16.92
N ASN A 349 1.67 7.57 -17.65
CA ASN A 349 0.22 7.40 -17.43
C ASN A 349 -0.18 6.01 -16.92
N VAL A 350 0.78 5.14 -16.59
CA VAL A 350 0.50 3.75 -16.19
C VAL A 350 -0.34 3.68 -14.92
N SER A 351 -0.06 4.51 -13.90
CA SER A 351 -0.85 4.55 -12.67
C SER A 351 -2.29 5.00 -12.93
N ALA A 352 -2.50 5.99 -13.81
CA ALA A 352 -3.84 6.41 -14.22
C ALA A 352 -4.55 5.32 -15.03
N PHE A 353 -3.82 4.62 -15.92
CA PHE A 353 -4.36 3.48 -16.66
C PHE A 353 -4.76 2.34 -15.72
N GLY A 354 -3.96 2.08 -14.67
CA GLY A 354 -4.27 1.07 -13.66
C GLY A 354 -5.62 1.29 -12.96
N LEU A 355 -6.01 2.56 -12.73
CA LEU A 355 -7.33 2.89 -12.17
C LEU A 355 -8.51 2.45 -13.04
N LEU A 356 -8.31 2.31 -14.35
CA LEU A 356 -9.35 1.85 -15.29
C LEU A 356 -9.45 0.32 -15.37
N THR A 357 -8.59 -0.40 -14.65
CA THR A 357 -8.47 -1.87 -14.79
C THR A 357 -8.85 -2.63 -13.53
N VAL A 358 -9.38 -1.95 -12.53
CA VAL A 358 -9.66 -2.50 -11.20
C VAL A 358 -11.14 -2.77 -10.98
N ASP A 359 -11.42 -3.70 -10.09
CA ASP A 359 -12.76 -4.07 -9.67
C ASP A 359 -13.06 -3.49 -8.28
N VAL A 360 -14.35 -3.45 -7.90
CA VAL A 360 -14.72 -3.16 -6.50
C VAL A 360 -14.24 -4.31 -5.64
N LYS A 361 -13.50 -4.01 -4.56
CA LYS A 361 -12.99 -5.02 -3.61
C LYS A 361 -13.22 -4.60 -2.17
N ASN A 362 -13.89 -5.44 -1.40
CA ASN A 362 -14.15 -5.26 0.02
C ASN A 362 -13.56 -6.40 0.82
N ASP A 363 -12.64 -6.09 1.75
CA ASP A 363 -11.98 -7.07 2.61
C ASP A 363 -12.60 -7.08 4.00
N TYR A 364 -12.89 -8.28 4.46
CA TYR A 364 -13.36 -8.54 5.82
C TYR A 364 -12.46 -9.56 6.50
N VAL A 365 -12.14 -9.32 7.76
CA VAL A 365 -11.27 -10.18 8.56
C VAL A 365 -11.86 -10.37 9.94
N GLN A 366 -11.66 -11.57 10.48
CA GLN A 366 -11.94 -11.87 11.87
C GLN A 366 -10.89 -12.82 12.43
N THR A 367 -10.35 -12.48 13.59
CA THR A 367 -9.47 -13.38 14.32
C THR A 367 -10.24 -14.58 14.82
N HIS A 368 -9.72 -15.78 14.52
CA HIS A 368 -10.24 -17.08 14.96
C HIS A 368 -9.06 -18.00 15.26
N VAL A 369 -8.51 -17.90 16.47
CA VAL A 369 -7.32 -18.67 16.85
C VAL A 369 -7.71 -20.10 17.18
N ALA A 370 -7.21 -21.05 16.39
CA ALA A 370 -7.41 -22.47 16.58
C ALA A 370 -6.23 -23.29 16.07
N ARG A 371 -5.88 -24.38 16.74
CA ARG A 371 -4.89 -25.32 16.24
C ARG A 371 -5.48 -26.19 15.14
N HIS A 372 -4.68 -26.50 14.12
CA HIS A 372 -5.13 -27.36 13.02
C HIS A 372 -5.49 -28.76 13.52
N ALA A 373 -4.69 -29.33 14.43
CA ALA A 373 -5.02 -30.56 15.13
C ALA A 373 -6.21 -30.32 16.09
N GLY A 374 -7.38 -30.80 15.70
CA GLY A 374 -8.63 -30.58 16.44
C GLY A 374 -9.40 -29.33 16.04
N LEU A 375 -9.16 -28.83 14.82
CA LEU A 375 -9.89 -27.69 14.27
C LEU A 375 -11.41 -27.94 14.24
N ASP A 376 -12.19 -27.09 14.90
CA ASP A 376 -13.64 -27.04 14.73
C ASP A 376 -13.98 -26.38 13.38
N ARG A 377 -14.08 -27.22 12.35
CA ARG A 377 -14.37 -26.78 10.98
C ARG A 377 -15.72 -26.08 10.86
N SER A 378 -16.70 -26.50 11.69
CA SER A 378 -18.03 -25.87 11.70
C SER A 378 -17.95 -24.42 12.22
N ALA A 379 -17.14 -24.20 13.26
CA ALA A 379 -16.91 -22.85 13.78
C ALA A 379 -16.16 -21.98 12.76
N VAL A 380 -15.19 -22.54 12.04
CA VAL A 380 -14.48 -21.82 10.96
C VAL A 380 -15.43 -21.45 9.81
N GLU A 381 -16.24 -22.41 9.34
CA GLU A 381 -17.25 -22.14 8.28
C GLU A 381 -18.24 -21.08 8.71
N LYS A 382 -18.71 -21.10 9.94
CA LYS A 382 -19.62 -20.08 10.46
C LYS A 382 -19.01 -18.68 10.35
N VAL A 383 -17.75 -18.51 10.72
CA VAL A 383 -17.05 -17.22 10.59
C VAL A 383 -16.90 -16.81 9.11
N LEU A 384 -16.52 -17.75 8.24
CA LEU A 384 -16.40 -17.48 6.81
C LEU A 384 -17.75 -17.10 6.19
N ASP A 385 -18.85 -17.73 6.61
CA ASP A 385 -20.20 -17.39 6.15
C ASP A 385 -20.62 -15.99 6.63
N GLU A 386 -20.32 -15.63 7.88
CA GLU A 386 -20.56 -14.29 8.41
C GLU A 386 -19.79 -13.23 7.63
N LEU A 387 -18.51 -13.45 7.34
CA LEU A 387 -17.68 -12.55 6.52
C LEU A 387 -18.18 -12.47 5.08
N THR A 388 -18.61 -13.61 4.50
CA THR A 388 -19.19 -13.65 3.15
C THR A 388 -20.50 -12.87 3.10
N ALA A 389 -21.34 -12.95 4.13
CA ALA A 389 -22.56 -12.17 4.22
C ALA A 389 -22.28 -10.64 4.26
N LEU A 390 -21.26 -10.22 5.00
CA LEU A 390 -20.81 -8.82 5.03
C LEU A 390 -20.32 -8.36 3.66
N ALA A 391 -19.50 -9.19 2.99
CA ALA A 391 -18.98 -8.90 1.65
C ALA A 391 -20.11 -8.80 0.62
N THR A 392 -21.08 -9.71 0.67
CA THR A 392 -22.27 -9.69 -0.19
C THR A 392 -23.10 -8.43 0.03
N ALA A 393 -23.37 -8.07 1.29
CA ALA A 393 -24.14 -6.86 1.61
C ALA A 393 -23.47 -5.59 1.12
N ALA A 394 -22.15 -5.51 1.21
CA ALA A 394 -21.40 -4.38 0.66
C ALA A 394 -21.51 -4.30 -0.87
N LEU A 395 -21.39 -5.43 -1.59
CA LEU A 395 -21.57 -5.45 -3.04
C LEU A 395 -23.02 -5.17 -3.47
N ASP A 396 -24.02 -5.62 -2.69
CA ASP A 396 -25.43 -5.25 -2.90
C ASP A 396 -25.59 -3.71 -2.77
N THR A 397 -24.94 -3.07 -1.79
CA THR A 397 -24.98 -1.60 -1.58
C THR A 397 -24.31 -0.86 -2.75
N GLU A 398 -23.23 -1.40 -3.32
CA GLU A 398 -22.57 -0.87 -4.50
C GLU A 398 -23.36 -1.14 -5.81
N GLY A 399 -24.47 -1.87 -5.75
CA GLY A 399 -25.38 -2.11 -6.88
C GLY A 399 -24.98 -3.25 -7.79
N PHE A 400 -24.09 -4.15 -7.37
CA PHE A 400 -23.73 -5.33 -8.16
C PHE A 400 -24.81 -6.42 -8.06
N PRO A 401 -25.26 -7.02 -9.18
CA PRO A 401 -26.09 -8.20 -9.15
C PRO A 401 -25.39 -9.38 -8.47
N ARG A 402 -26.12 -10.16 -7.68
CA ARG A 402 -25.52 -11.26 -6.88
C ARG A 402 -24.84 -12.33 -7.72
N GLU A 403 -25.29 -12.57 -8.93
CA GLU A 403 -24.66 -13.49 -9.89
C GLU A 403 -23.27 -13.03 -10.38
N GLN A 404 -22.92 -11.77 -10.16
CA GLN A 404 -21.61 -11.21 -10.46
C GLN A 404 -20.70 -11.13 -9.25
N HIS A 405 -21.19 -11.47 -8.05
CA HIS A 405 -20.38 -11.46 -6.85
C HIS A 405 -19.37 -12.60 -6.87
N GLU A 406 -18.11 -12.25 -6.69
CA GLU A 406 -17.04 -13.21 -6.45
C GLU A 406 -16.55 -13.08 -5.00
N HIS A 407 -16.23 -14.21 -4.38
CA HIS A 407 -15.72 -14.24 -3.00
C HIS A 407 -14.42 -15.04 -2.94
N VAL A 408 -13.36 -14.40 -2.48
CA VAL A 408 -12.07 -15.04 -2.25
C VAL A 408 -11.89 -15.24 -0.76
N ARG A 409 -11.72 -16.52 -0.34
CA ARG A 409 -11.53 -16.93 1.05
C ARG A 409 -10.06 -17.21 1.32
N THR A 410 -9.48 -16.64 2.38
CA THR A 410 -8.10 -16.89 2.80
C THR A 410 -8.02 -17.06 4.31
N ALA A 411 -6.97 -17.73 4.78
CA ALA A 411 -6.61 -17.80 6.19
C ALA A 411 -5.18 -17.33 6.42
N ASP A 412 -4.93 -16.66 7.54
CA ASP A 412 -3.58 -16.38 8.01
C ASP A 412 -3.21 -17.49 9.00
N LEU A 413 -2.17 -18.26 8.68
CA LEU A 413 -1.67 -19.38 9.48
C LEU A 413 -0.25 -19.11 9.97
N ARG A 414 0.13 -19.78 11.06
CA ARG A 414 1.49 -19.78 11.59
C ARG A 414 1.82 -21.12 12.26
N TYR A 415 3.09 -21.38 12.50
CA TYR A 415 3.42 -22.39 13.50
C TYR A 415 3.17 -21.85 14.90
N PHE A 416 2.63 -22.69 15.77
CA PHE A 416 2.34 -22.30 17.14
C PHE A 416 3.58 -21.72 17.84
N GLY A 417 3.41 -20.53 18.40
CA GLY A 417 4.48 -19.78 19.07
C GLY A 417 5.26 -18.83 18.15
N GLN A 418 5.04 -18.84 16.83
CA GLN A 418 5.59 -17.82 15.93
C GLN A 418 4.78 -16.51 16.00
N ALA A 419 5.47 -15.40 15.74
CA ALA A 419 4.86 -14.06 15.77
C ALA A 419 4.25 -13.65 14.44
N TYR A 420 4.64 -14.28 13.33
CA TYR A 420 4.25 -13.89 11.97
C TYR A 420 3.34 -14.94 11.36
N GLU A 421 2.34 -14.47 10.63
CA GLU A 421 1.39 -15.30 9.91
C GLU A 421 1.72 -15.31 8.40
N VAL A 422 1.41 -16.44 7.76
CA VAL A 422 1.46 -16.60 6.31
C VAL A 422 0.02 -16.74 5.81
N ARG A 423 -0.35 -15.94 4.81
CA ARG A 423 -1.67 -16.00 4.19
C ARG A 423 -1.73 -17.07 3.14
N VAL A 424 -2.75 -17.92 3.24
CA VAL A 424 -3.00 -19.00 2.28
C VAL A 424 -4.45 -19.00 1.80
N PRO A 425 -4.72 -19.34 0.54
CA PRO A 425 -6.08 -19.45 0.02
C PRO A 425 -6.82 -20.65 0.61
N ILE A 426 -8.12 -20.46 0.89
CA ILE A 426 -9.08 -21.50 1.18
C ILE A 426 -9.90 -21.74 -0.08
N GLY A 427 -10.17 -23.00 -0.43
CA GLY A 427 -11.02 -23.31 -1.58
C GLY A 427 -12.44 -22.76 -1.45
N ALA A 428 -13.15 -22.63 -2.58
CA ALA A 428 -14.52 -22.11 -2.61
C ALA A 428 -15.58 -23.10 -2.04
N GLY A 429 -15.24 -24.40 -1.88
CA GLY A 429 -16.14 -25.41 -1.36
C GLY A 429 -16.22 -25.44 0.17
N PRO A 430 -17.01 -26.37 0.73
CA PRO A 430 -17.07 -26.60 2.17
C PRO A 430 -15.71 -26.97 2.75
N LEU A 431 -15.42 -26.50 3.96
CA LEU A 431 -14.16 -26.80 4.65
C LEU A 431 -14.27 -28.18 5.33
N ASP A 432 -14.23 -29.27 4.55
CA ASP A 432 -14.11 -30.62 5.08
C ASP A 432 -12.65 -30.89 5.56
N GLU A 433 -12.39 -32.10 6.03
CA GLU A 433 -11.08 -32.47 6.57
C GLU A 433 -9.98 -32.37 5.47
N ALA A 434 -10.26 -32.88 4.29
CA ALA A 434 -9.31 -32.85 3.17
C ALA A 434 -9.01 -31.41 2.71
N ALA A 435 -10.03 -30.52 2.69
CA ALA A 435 -9.85 -29.12 2.37
C ALA A 435 -9.01 -28.39 3.44
N ALA A 436 -9.25 -28.65 4.72
CA ALA A 436 -8.46 -28.07 5.82
C ALA A 436 -6.99 -28.55 5.77
N ASP A 437 -6.76 -29.82 5.50
CA ASP A 437 -5.41 -30.39 5.33
C ASP A 437 -4.70 -29.76 4.12
N ALA A 438 -5.41 -29.56 3.01
CA ALA A 438 -4.85 -28.90 1.83
C ALA A 438 -4.43 -27.44 2.12
N VAL A 439 -5.17 -26.71 2.97
CA VAL A 439 -4.79 -25.38 3.44
C VAL A 439 -3.52 -25.43 4.28
N ALA A 440 -3.40 -26.40 5.19
CA ALA A 440 -2.18 -26.60 6.00
C ALA A 440 -0.97 -26.98 5.13
N GLN A 441 -1.14 -27.83 4.10
CA GLN A 441 -0.06 -28.14 3.16
C GLN A 441 0.41 -26.91 2.38
N ARG A 442 -0.51 -26.09 1.87
CA ARG A 442 -0.15 -24.81 1.22
C ARG A 442 0.61 -23.89 2.16
N PHE A 443 0.21 -23.83 3.43
CA PHE A 443 0.94 -23.05 4.44
C PHE A 443 2.40 -23.54 4.57
N HIS A 444 2.64 -24.85 4.63
CA HIS A 444 3.99 -25.39 4.68
C HIS A 444 4.81 -25.00 3.45
N ASP A 445 4.21 -25.05 2.26
CA ASP A 445 4.89 -24.71 1.00
C ASP A 445 5.24 -23.21 0.94
N GLU A 446 4.27 -22.33 1.27
CA GLU A 446 4.50 -20.89 1.33
C GLU A 446 5.51 -20.50 2.41
N HIS A 447 5.45 -21.15 3.59
CA HIS A 447 6.42 -20.90 4.66
C HIS A 447 7.84 -21.32 4.24
N ARG A 448 7.99 -22.45 3.54
CA ARG A 448 9.26 -22.88 3.00
C ARG A 448 9.79 -21.92 1.94
N GLN A 449 8.92 -21.40 1.08
CA GLN A 449 9.30 -20.41 0.09
C GLN A 449 9.78 -19.10 0.74
N LEU A 450 9.06 -18.61 1.76
CA LEU A 450 9.37 -17.33 2.43
C LEU A 450 10.61 -17.42 3.33
N TYR A 451 10.78 -18.53 4.05
CA TYR A 451 11.77 -18.64 5.13
C TYR A 451 12.86 -19.69 4.87
N GLY A 452 12.74 -20.49 3.81
CA GLY A 452 13.71 -21.55 3.44
C GLY A 452 13.52 -22.86 4.20
N TYR A 453 12.53 -22.98 5.09
CA TYR A 453 12.24 -24.19 5.87
C TYR A 453 10.74 -24.32 6.17
N ASP A 454 10.30 -25.54 6.51
CA ASP A 454 9.01 -25.83 7.13
C ASP A 454 9.15 -26.90 8.20
N PHE A 455 8.08 -27.18 8.91
CA PHE A 455 8.03 -28.18 9.99
C PHE A 455 6.94 -29.23 9.76
N ARG A 456 6.59 -29.55 8.50
CA ARG A 456 5.52 -30.52 8.18
C ARG A 456 5.74 -31.91 8.79
N ASP A 457 7.00 -32.29 8.96
CA ASP A 457 7.40 -33.60 9.49
C ASP A 457 7.74 -33.58 11.00
N ASP A 458 7.62 -32.42 11.68
CA ASP A 458 7.86 -32.32 13.13
C ASP A 458 6.53 -32.21 13.91
N PRO A 459 6.08 -33.30 14.56
CA PRO A 459 4.80 -33.32 15.29
C PRO A 459 4.73 -32.37 16.47
N ARG A 460 5.86 -31.80 16.91
CA ARG A 460 5.90 -30.81 18.00
C ARG A 460 5.53 -29.42 17.49
N GLN A 461 5.64 -29.17 16.18
CA GLN A 461 5.36 -27.90 15.54
C GLN A 461 3.95 -27.94 14.93
N GLN A 462 2.99 -27.40 15.66
CA GLN A 462 1.59 -27.43 15.23
C GLN A 462 1.25 -26.18 14.41
N VAL A 463 0.48 -26.37 13.35
CA VAL A 463 -0.10 -25.26 12.59
C VAL A 463 -1.26 -24.64 13.38
N GLU A 464 -1.28 -23.33 13.46
CA GLU A 464 -2.31 -22.53 14.11
C GLU A 464 -2.98 -21.62 13.08
N TRP A 465 -4.30 -21.69 13.00
CA TRP A 465 -5.14 -20.74 12.27
C TRP A 465 -5.29 -19.52 13.15
N VAL A 466 -5.14 -18.32 12.58
CA VAL A 466 -5.12 -17.07 13.34
C VAL A 466 -6.22 -16.13 12.90
N ASN A 467 -6.30 -15.81 11.60
CA ASN A 467 -7.35 -14.98 11.04
C ASN A 467 -8.03 -15.67 9.87
N LEU A 468 -9.32 -15.42 9.72
CA LEU A 468 -10.11 -15.80 8.55
C LEU A 468 -10.49 -14.53 7.79
N ARG A 469 -10.41 -14.59 6.46
CA ARG A 469 -10.67 -13.44 5.60
C ARG A 469 -11.56 -13.80 4.43
N VAL A 470 -12.41 -12.85 4.05
CA VAL A 470 -13.19 -12.91 2.82
C VAL A 470 -13.04 -11.57 2.08
N THR A 471 -12.66 -11.64 0.81
CA THR A 471 -12.68 -10.50 -0.10
C THR A 471 -13.86 -10.65 -1.04
N GLY A 472 -14.82 -9.73 -0.99
CA GLY A 472 -15.89 -9.61 -1.99
C GLY A 472 -15.41 -8.79 -3.18
N ILE A 473 -15.66 -9.30 -4.40
CA ILE A 473 -15.27 -8.66 -5.65
C ILE A 473 -16.51 -8.44 -6.51
N GLY A 474 -16.72 -7.17 -6.91
CA GLY A 474 -17.72 -6.75 -7.89
C GLY A 474 -17.02 -6.30 -9.17
N PRO A 475 -17.16 -7.02 -10.30
CA PRO A 475 -16.44 -6.72 -11.53
C PRO A 475 -16.96 -5.44 -12.18
N ILE A 476 -16.06 -4.51 -12.49
CA ILE A 476 -16.39 -3.30 -13.24
C ILE A 476 -16.23 -3.58 -14.74
N THR A 477 -17.24 -3.17 -15.53
CA THR A 477 -17.15 -3.24 -16.99
C THR A 477 -16.03 -2.30 -17.45
N ARG A 478 -15.00 -2.89 -18.05
CA ARG A 478 -13.83 -2.16 -18.55
C ARG A 478 -14.10 -1.63 -19.96
N PRO A 479 -13.61 -0.42 -20.29
CA PRO A 479 -13.77 0.16 -21.64
C PRO A 479 -12.97 -0.59 -22.72
#